data_5516a3fca13c43519e98ac9f35da44a3
#
_entry.id   5516a3fca13c43519e98ac9f35da44a3
#
_cell.length_a   1.000
_cell.length_b   1.000
_cell.length_c   1.000
_cell.angle_alpha   90.00
_cell.angle_beta   90.00
_cell.angle_gamma   90.00
#
_symmetry.space_group_name_H-M   'P 1'
#
loop_
_entity.id
_entity.type
_entity.pdbx_description
1 polymer ?
#
loop_
_entity_poly.entity_id
_entity_poly.type
_entity_poly.pdbx_seq_one_letter_code
_entity_poly.pdbx_strand_id
1 'polypeptide(L)'
;VDVFHTAHAQPNDARTPFGKGGLQCESCHGPGGNHAKRVKKGESRPSMIKFGRTADTPVSVQNAMCLGCHEKTAVANWHMGPHDVNSVSCAACHDSHKAKDAVLTRATQPDVCYTCHVAERSQFQKVYAHPVRQGKLACSDCHAPHGTVAQKQLVRATVNDTCYECHAEKRGPMLWEHQ
;
A
#
# COMPACT_ATOMS: atom_id res chain seq x y z
N VAL A 1 -6.28 -4.38 -20.60
CA VAL A 1 -6.27 -4.30 -19.13
C VAL A 1 -4.87 -4.68 -18.67
N ASP A 2 -4.16 -3.77 -18.00
CA ASP A 2 -2.74 -3.95 -17.63
C ASP A 2 -2.49 -5.04 -16.59
N VAL A 3 -3.55 -5.59 -15.97
CA VAL A 3 -3.43 -6.65 -14.96
C VAL A 3 -2.59 -7.83 -15.45
N PHE A 4 -2.66 -8.17 -16.73
CA PHE A 4 -1.87 -9.26 -17.33
C PHE A 4 -0.35 -9.03 -17.35
N HIS A 5 0.09 -7.81 -17.07
CA HIS A 5 1.50 -7.44 -16.97
C HIS A 5 1.97 -7.24 -15.51
N THR A 6 1.10 -7.58 -14.54
CA THR A 6 1.40 -7.43 -13.11
C THR A 6 2.03 -8.70 -12.51
N ALA A 7 2.56 -8.57 -11.30
CA ALA A 7 3.03 -9.71 -10.51
C ALA A 7 1.91 -10.72 -10.18
N HIS A 8 0.64 -10.28 -10.15
CA HIS A 8 -0.49 -11.17 -9.90
C HIS A 8 -0.87 -12.05 -11.10
N ALA A 9 -0.41 -11.72 -12.31
CA ALA A 9 -0.75 -12.43 -13.54
C ALA A 9 0.41 -13.28 -14.07
N GLN A 10 1.09 -14.02 -13.20
CA GLN A 10 2.19 -14.90 -13.58
C GLN A 10 1.66 -16.32 -13.81
N PRO A 11 1.50 -16.80 -15.07
CA PRO A 11 0.85 -18.07 -15.36
C PRO A 11 1.65 -19.28 -14.88
N ASN A 12 2.96 -19.13 -14.71
CA ASN A 12 3.87 -20.18 -14.27
C ASN A 12 4.08 -20.21 -12.74
N ASP A 13 3.45 -19.29 -11.99
CA ASP A 13 3.53 -19.27 -10.53
C ASP A 13 2.14 -19.58 -9.94
N ALA A 14 1.95 -20.78 -9.43
CA ALA A 14 0.70 -21.25 -8.84
C ALA A 14 0.26 -20.46 -7.59
N ARG A 15 1.13 -19.63 -7.03
CA ARG A 15 0.79 -18.73 -5.90
C ARG A 15 0.04 -17.48 -6.36
N THR A 16 0.03 -17.19 -7.64
CA THR A 16 -0.65 -16.01 -8.20
C THR A 16 -2.07 -16.34 -8.66
N PRO A 17 -2.98 -15.36 -8.65
CA PRO A 17 -4.36 -15.53 -9.13
C PRO A 17 -4.47 -16.09 -10.55
N PHE A 18 -3.52 -15.80 -11.42
CA PHE A 18 -3.48 -16.24 -12.82
C PHE A 18 -2.59 -17.46 -13.06
N GLY A 19 -1.99 -18.02 -12.00
CA GLY A 19 -1.24 -19.26 -12.06
C GLY A 19 -2.17 -20.47 -12.31
N LYS A 20 -1.55 -21.63 -12.58
CA LYS A 20 -2.30 -22.86 -12.84
C LYS A 20 -3.23 -23.22 -11.68
N GLY A 21 -4.52 -23.33 -11.96
CA GLY A 21 -5.58 -23.59 -10.96
C GLY A 21 -6.10 -22.36 -10.23
N GLY A 22 -5.58 -21.17 -10.53
CA GLY A 22 -6.06 -19.91 -9.96
C GLY A 22 -7.39 -19.46 -10.55
N LEU A 23 -8.16 -18.72 -9.78
CA LEU A 23 -9.49 -18.21 -10.16
C LEU A 23 -9.42 -16.88 -10.94
N GLN A 24 -8.24 -16.44 -11.31
CA GLN A 24 -8.00 -15.21 -12.09
C GLN A 24 -8.71 -13.98 -11.46
N CYS A 25 -9.58 -13.32 -12.21
CA CYS A 25 -10.33 -12.15 -11.74
C CYS A 25 -11.20 -12.45 -10.51
N GLU A 26 -11.75 -13.66 -10.44
CA GLU A 26 -12.61 -14.07 -9.33
C GLU A 26 -11.83 -14.27 -8.01
N SER A 27 -10.51 -14.45 -8.07
CA SER A 27 -9.66 -14.49 -6.87
C SER A 27 -9.74 -13.22 -6.03
N CYS A 28 -10.00 -12.08 -6.66
CA CYS A 28 -10.12 -10.79 -6.01
C CYS A 28 -11.56 -10.28 -6.00
N HIS A 29 -12.26 -10.38 -7.13
CA HIS A 29 -13.58 -9.82 -7.30
C HIS A 29 -14.74 -10.74 -6.84
N GLY A 30 -14.41 -11.96 -6.38
CA GLY A 30 -15.38 -12.97 -6.00
C GLY A 30 -16.07 -13.61 -7.21
N PRO A 31 -17.01 -14.56 -6.98
CA PRO A 31 -17.64 -15.35 -8.04
C PRO A 31 -18.41 -14.50 -9.04
N GLY A 32 -18.00 -14.51 -10.30
CA GLY A 32 -18.59 -13.72 -11.37
C GLY A 32 -19.73 -14.38 -12.14
N GLY A 33 -20.03 -15.67 -11.88
CA GLY A 33 -21.00 -16.44 -12.65
C GLY A 33 -22.37 -15.79 -12.76
N ASN A 34 -22.91 -15.24 -11.67
CA ASN A 34 -24.19 -14.54 -11.70
C ASN A 34 -24.08 -13.14 -12.32
N HIS A 35 -22.95 -12.45 -12.15
CA HIS A 35 -22.67 -11.16 -12.78
C HIS A 35 -22.60 -11.29 -14.32
N ALA A 36 -22.05 -12.39 -14.81
CA ALA A 36 -21.89 -12.65 -16.24
C ALA A 36 -23.18 -13.09 -16.95
N LYS A 37 -24.21 -13.55 -16.21
CA LYS A 37 -25.48 -13.98 -16.79
C LYS A 37 -26.18 -12.81 -17.50
N ARG A 38 -26.96 -13.19 -18.54
CA ARG A 38 -27.84 -12.23 -19.22
C ARG A 38 -28.93 -11.76 -18.24
N VAL A 39 -29.00 -10.44 -18.03
CA VAL A 39 -30.09 -9.83 -17.25
C VAL A 39 -31.20 -9.31 -18.16
N LYS A 40 -32.45 -9.30 -17.68
CA LYS A 40 -33.57 -8.73 -18.42
C LYS A 40 -33.47 -7.19 -18.42
N LYS A 41 -34.19 -6.58 -19.37
CA LYS A 41 -34.29 -5.11 -19.45
C LYS A 41 -34.89 -4.57 -18.15
N GLY A 42 -34.16 -3.67 -17.47
CA GLY A 42 -34.57 -3.08 -16.21
C GLY A 42 -34.07 -3.79 -14.95
N GLU A 43 -33.43 -4.95 -15.06
CA GLU A 43 -32.78 -5.63 -13.95
C GLU A 43 -31.32 -5.17 -13.82
N SER A 44 -30.86 -4.96 -12.60
CA SER A 44 -29.44 -4.70 -12.31
C SER A 44 -28.64 -6.00 -12.28
N ARG A 45 -27.39 -5.95 -12.73
CA ARG A 45 -26.47 -7.06 -12.54
C ARG A 45 -26.11 -7.21 -11.06
N PRO A 46 -26.00 -8.45 -10.53
CA PRO A 46 -25.42 -8.66 -9.20
C PRO A 46 -24.06 -7.99 -9.11
N SER A 47 -23.80 -7.31 -8.00
CA SER A 47 -22.49 -6.66 -7.80
C SER A 47 -21.42 -7.71 -7.54
N MET A 48 -20.19 -7.39 -7.94
CA MET A 48 -18.97 -8.08 -7.53
C MET A 48 -18.24 -7.21 -6.51
N ILE A 49 -17.21 -7.75 -5.85
CA ILE A 49 -16.35 -6.99 -4.97
C ILE A 49 -15.67 -5.89 -5.79
N LYS A 50 -15.86 -4.65 -5.37
CA LYS A 50 -15.22 -3.46 -5.95
C LYS A 50 -14.15 -2.96 -5.02
N PHE A 51 -13.09 -2.43 -5.58
CA PHE A 51 -11.95 -1.92 -4.85
C PHE A 51 -11.76 -0.43 -5.07
N GLY A 52 -11.21 0.25 -4.07
CA GLY A 52 -10.90 1.66 -4.11
C GLY A 52 -11.65 2.47 -3.05
N ARG A 53 -11.26 3.73 -2.93
CA ARG A 53 -11.74 4.65 -1.87
C ARG A 53 -13.23 4.97 -1.95
N THR A 54 -13.79 4.94 -3.14
CA THR A 54 -15.21 5.26 -3.40
C THR A 54 -16.05 4.04 -3.71
N ALA A 55 -15.48 2.83 -3.55
CA ALA A 55 -16.22 1.61 -3.78
C ALA A 55 -17.30 1.40 -2.73
N ASP A 56 -18.43 0.84 -3.14
CA ASP A 56 -19.55 0.47 -2.28
C ASP A 56 -19.31 -0.81 -1.46
N THR A 57 -18.24 -1.55 -1.77
CA THR A 57 -17.81 -2.71 -0.99
C THR A 57 -17.16 -2.26 0.32
N PRO A 58 -17.57 -2.79 1.49
CA PRO A 58 -16.94 -2.46 2.76
C PRO A 58 -15.42 -2.67 2.74
N VAL A 59 -14.67 -1.76 3.35
CA VAL A 59 -13.20 -1.80 3.38
C VAL A 59 -12.67 -3.11 3.97
N SER A 60 -13.32 -3.63 5.01
CA SER A 60 -12.96 -4.92 5.61
C SER A 60 -13.03 -6.06 4.60
N VAL A 61 -14.04 -6.07 3.71
CA VAL A 61 -14.18 -7.07 2.65
C VAL A 61 -13.09 -6.87 1.60
N GLN A 62 -12.85 -5.61 1.16
CA GLN A 62 -11.77 -5.32 0.22
C GLN A 62 -10.41 -5.81 0.75
N ASN A 63 -10.09 -5.50 2.00
CA ASN A 63 -8.81 -5.85 2.62
C ASN A 63 -8.68 -7.37 2.83
N ALA A 64 -9.76 -8.05 3.22
CA ALA A 64 -9.76 -9.50 3.40
C ALA A 64 -9.35 -10.25 2.12
N MET A 65 -9.74 -9.76 0.94
CA MET A 65 -9.35 -10.35 -0.34
C MET A 65 -7.83 -10.31 -0.56
N CYS A 66 -7.18 -9.22 -0.16
CA CYS A 66 -5.74 -9.07 -0.27
C CYS A 66 -5.01 -9.89 0.81
N LEU A 67 -5.49 -9.78 2.06
CA LEU A 67 -4.89 -10.43 3.22
C LEU A 67 -4.98 -11.96 3.17
N GLY A 68 -5.94 -12.53 2.44
CA GLY A 68 -6.00 -13.97 2.22
C GLY A 68 -4.74 -14.58 1.59
N CYS A 69 -3.91 -13.76 0.95
CA CYS A 69 -2.61 -14.17 0.40
C CYS A 69 -1.45 -13.35 1.00
N HIS A 70 -1.68 -12.09 1.36
CA HIS A 70 -0.67 -11.17 1.86
C HIS A 70 -0.70 -11.09 3.41
N GLU A 71 -0.44 -12.21 4.09
CA GLU A 71 -0.45 -12.26 5.57
C GLU A 71 0.92 -12.09 6.22
N LYS A 72 2.00 -12.16 5.44
CA LYS A 72 3.38 -12.25 5.96
C LYS A 72 4.21 -11.01 5.64
N THR A 73 5.31 -10.88 6.36
CA THR A 73 6.35 -9.87 6.13
C THR A 73 5.84 -8.43 6.26
N ALA A 74 5.76 -7.68 5.16
CA ALA A 74 5.48 -6.25 5.16
C ALA A 74 4.08 -5.87 5.71
N VAL A 75 3.12 -6.78 5.70
CA VAL A 75 1.75 -6.55 6.19
C VAL A 75 1.43 -7.24 7.53
N ALA A 76 2.42 -7.88 8.16
CA ALA A 76 2.22 -8.60 9.42
C ALA A 76 1.67 -7.73 10.56
N ASN A 77 1.97 -6.43 10.53
CA ASN A 77 1.51 -5.46 11.52
C ASN A 77 0.32 -4.62 11.03
N TRP A 78 -0.37 -5.04 9.96
CA TRP A 78 -1.49 -4.30 9.41
C TRP A 78 -2.63 -4.14 10.42
N HIS A 79 -3.05 -5.25 11.03
CA HIS A 79 -4.14 -5.27 11.99
C HIS A 79 -3.84 -4.36 13.18
N MET A 80 -4.81 -3.52 13.53
CA MET A 80 -4.71 -2.48 14.55
C MET A 80 -3.69 -1.38 14.24
N GLY A 81 -3.07 -1.39 13.06
CA GLY A 81 -2.26 -0.29 12.58
C GLY A 81 -3.12 0.95 12.26
N PRO A 82 -2.52 2.16 12.25
CA PRO A 82 -3.28 3.40 12.04
C PRO A 82 -4.12 3.42 10.74
N HIS A 83 -3.64 2.85 9.66
CA HIS A 83 -4.41 2.79 8.42
C HIS A 83 -5.58 1.80 8.51
N ASP A 84 -5.40 0.66 9.18
CA ASP A 84 -6.46 -0.32 9.41
C ASP A 84 -7.59 0.26 10.27
N VAL A 85 -7.26 0.84 11.43
CA VAL A 85 -8.26 1.44 12.34
C VAL A 85 -8.99 2.65 11.73
N ASN A 86 -8.38 3.32 10.76
CA ASN A 86 -9.01 4.39 9.98
C ASN A 86 -9.68 3.90 8.70
N SER A 87 -9.90 2.60 8.57
CA SER A 87 -10.62 1.98 7.44
C SER A 87 -10.03 2.35 6.08
N VAL A 88 -8.71 2.34 5.96
CA VAL A 88 -8.03 2.55 4.68
C VAL A 88 -7.96 1.21 3.94
N SER A 89 -8.45 1.16 2.71
CA SER A 89 -8.33 -0.05 1.89
C SER A 89 -6.93 -0.18 1.29
N CYS A 90 -6.46 -1.42 1.11
CA CYS A 90 -5.22 -1.69 0.38
C CYS A 90 -5.23 -1.01 -1.00
N ALA A 91 -6.38 -1.04 -1.68
CA ALA A 91 -6.58 -0.41 -2.98
C ALA A 91 -6.63 1.13 -2.95
N ALA A 92 -6.62 1.76 -1.77
CA ALA A 92 -6.49 3.22 -1.68
C ALA A 92 -5.07 3.68 -2.02
N CYS A 93 -4.09 2.79 -1.89
CA CYS A 93 -2.69 3.04 -2.17
C CYS A 93 -2.15 2.18 -3.32
N HIS A 94 -2.58 0.91 -3.40
CA HIS A 94 -2.11 -0.07 -4.36
C HIS A 94 -3.04 -0.20 -5.56
N ASP A 95 -2.48 -0.17 -6.76
CA ASP A 95 -3.19 -0.46 -8.01
C ASP A 95 -2.71 -1.79 -8.60
N SER A 96 -3.38 -2.87 -8.19
CA SER A 96 -3.07 -4.23 -8.64
C SER A 96 -3.33 -4.47 -10.14
N HIS A 97 -4.01 -3.54 -10.82
CA HIS A 97 -4.24 -3.62 -12.26
C HIS A 97 -3.16 -2.93 -13.09
N LYS A 98 -2.23 -2.22 -12.48
CA LYS A 98 -1.11 -1.58 -13.17
C LYS A 98 0.19 -2.35 -13.02
N ALA A 99 0.90 -2.51 -14.11
CA ALA A 99 2.21 -3.15 -14.11
C ALA A 99 3.25 -2.38 -13.25
N LYS A 100 3.08 -1.05 -13.16
CA LYS A 100 3.87 -0.19 -12.27
C LYS A 100 2.92 0.46 -11.27
N ASP A 101 2.90 -0.07 -10.07
CA ASP A 101 2.16 0.52 -8.97
C ASP A 101 2.89 1.77 -8.47
N ALA A 102 2.18 2.90 -8.46
CA ALA A 102 2.76 4.20 -8.11
C ALA A 102 3.30 4.24 -6.68
N VAL A 103 2.66 3.54 -5.74
CA VAL A 103 3.10 3.51 -4.34
C VAL A 103 4.38 2.69 -4.15
N LEU A 104 4.70 1.77 -5.05
CA LEU A 104 5.92 0.97 -5.01
C LEU A 104 7.11 1.63 -5.71
N THR A 105 6.88 2.76 -6.37
CA THR A 105 7.93 3.50 -7.08
C THR A 105 8.34 4.71 -6.24
N ARG A 106 9.60 4.79 -5.85
CA ARG A 106 10.15 5.85 -4.97
C ARG A 106 9.76 7.27 -5.41
N ALA A 107 9.84 7.55 -6.70
CA ALA A 107 9.54 8.87 -7.24
C ALA A 107 8.05 9.26 -7.18
N THR A 108 7.14 8.30 -7.24
CA THR A 108 5.69 8.53 -7.29
C THR A 108 4.98 8.19 -5.99
N GLN A 109 5.62 7.46 -5.09
CA GLN A 109 5.05 7.09 -3.79
C GLN A 109 4.54 8.29 -2.98
N PRO A 110 5.29 9.41 -2.87
CA PRO A 110 4.84 10.56 -2.10
C PRO A 110 3.51 11.13 -2.59
N ASP A 111 3.26 11.15 -3.89
CA ASP A 111 2.01 11.66 -4.46
C ASP A 111 0.81 10.81 -4.04
N VAL A 112 0.98 9.49 -3.93
CA VAL A 112 -0.06 8.59 -3.40
C VAL A 112 -0.35 8.93 -1.93
N CYS A 113 0.69 9.10 -1.10
CA CYS A 113 0.53 9.45 0.31
C CYS A 113 -0.13 10.82 0.50
N TYR A 114 0.24 11.79 -0.31
CA TYR A 114 -0.26 13.17 -0.24
C TYR A 114 -1.74 13.32 -0.62
N THR A 115 -2.37 12.30 -1.16
CA THR A 115 -3.82 12.33 -1.38
C THR A 115 -4.61 12.47 -0.06
N CYS A 116 -4.02 12.02 1.05
CA CYS A 116 -4.57 12.14 2.40
C CYS A 116 -3.69 13.00 3.32
N HIS A 117 -2.36 12.86 3.21
CA HIS A 117 -1.37 13.55 4.05
C HIS A 117 -0.99 14.92 3.46
N VAL A 118 -1.98 15.81 3.33
CA VAL A 118 -1.81 17.12 2.68
C VAL A 118 -0.88 18.05 3.47
N ALA A 119 -0.92 17.96 4.81
CA ALA A 119 -0.06 18.76 5.68
C ALA A 119 1.43 18.41 5.46
N GLU A 120 1.73 17.13 5.36
CA GLU A 120 3.07 16.63 5.10
C GLU A 120 3.57 17.07 3.73
N ARG A 121 2.70 17.09 2.72
CA ARG A 121 3.03 17.65 1.41
C ARG A 121 3.58 19.07 1.54
N SER A 122 2.94 19.94 2.31
CA SER A 122 3.38 21.31 2.52
C SER A 122 4.73 21.40 3.25
N GLN A 123 4.97 20.50 4.21
CA GLN A 123 6.25 20.46 4.92
C GLN A 123 7.42 20.11 3.99
N PHE A 124 7.24 19.16 3.07
CA PHE A 124 8.26 18.80 2.09
C PHE A 124 8.46 19.82 0.97
N GLN A 125 7.67 20.91 0.93
CA GLN A 125 7.91 22.07 0.04
C GLN A 125 8.90 23.09 0.64
N LYS A 126 9.24 22.97 1.93
CA LYS A 126 10.17 23.90 2.59
C LYS A 126 11.60 23.76 2.05
N VAL A 127 12.36 24.83 2.16
CA VAL A 127 13.75 24.91 1.66
C VAL A 127 14.65 23.84 2.28
N TYR A 128 14.48 23.60 3.59
CA TYR A 128 15.27 22.64 4.36
C TYR A 128 14.51 21.33 4.63
N ALA A 129 13.84 20.80 3.62
CA ALA A 129 13.20 19.50 3.71
C ALA A 129 14.12 18.40 3.15
N HIS A 130 13.92 17.17 3.62
CA HIS A 130 14.54 16.00 2.99
C HIS A 130 14.13 15.92 1.50
N PRO A 131 14.99 15.38 0.62
CA PRO A 131 14.84 15.47 -0.84
C PRO A 131 13.81 14.47 -1.40
N VAL A 132 12.60 14.46 -0.80
CA VAL A 132 11.46 13.64 -1.24
C VAL A 132 10.96 14.11 -2.60
N ARG A 133 10.88 15.44 -2.81
CA ARG A 133 10.48 16.05 -4.09
C ARG A 133 11.39 15.67 -5.25
N GLN A 134 12.66 15.42 -4.96
CA GLN A 134 13.65 15.01 -5.95
C GLN A 134 13.69 13.50 -6.18
N GLY A 135 12.78 12.74 -5.56
CA GLY A 135 12.71 11.29 -5.65
C GLY A 135 13.90 10.57 -5.02
N LYS A 136 14.73 11.27 -4.23
CA LYS A 136 15.87 10.66 -3.53
C LYS A 136 15.45 9.89 -2.28
N LEU A 137 14.34 10.32 -1.66
CA LEU A 137 13.69 9.66 -0.52
C LEU A 137 12.21 9.46 -0.81
N ALA A 138 11.66 8.43 -0.22
CA ALA A 138 10.24 8.13 -0.19
C ALA A 138 9.73 8.11 1.26
N CYS A 139 8.43 8.18 1.46
CA CYS A 139 7.83 8.13 2.79
C CYS A 139 8.18 6.82 3.52
N SER A 140 8.26 5.72 2.77
CA SER A 140 8.59 4.38 3.29
C SER A 140 10.06 4.21 3.69
N ASP A 141 10.94 5.16 3.40
CA ASP A 141 12.31 5.11 3.94
C ASP A 141 12.35 5.41 5.45
N CYS A 142 11.33 6.12 5.96
CA CYS A 142 11.20 6.45 7.38
C CYS A 142 9.98 5.79 8.04
N HIS A 143 8.92 5.50 7.28
CA HIS A 143 7.65 5.00 7.80
C HIS A 143 7.30 3.62 7.24
N ALA A 144 6.71 2.76 8.09
CA ALA A 144 6.14 1.47 7.71
C ALA A 144 4.60 1.61 7.58
N PRO A 145 4.06 1.91 6.40
CA PRO A 145 2.63 2.25 6.23
C PRO A 145 1.68 1.08 6.54
N HIS A 146 2.18 -0.14 6.57
CA HIS A 146 1.41 -1.32 6.95
C HIS A 146 1.40 -1.58 8.47
N GLY A 147 1.97 -0.68 9.26
CA GLY A 147 2.04 -0.80 10.71
C GLY A 147 3.40 -1.24 11.23
N THR A 148 3.68 -0.84 12.45
CA THR A 148 4.87 -1.19 13.22
C THR A 148 4.59 -0.95 14.69
N VAL A 149 5.39 -1.53 15.58
CA VAL A 149 5.32 -1.27 17.02
C VAL A 149 5.90 0.09 17.41
N ALA A 150 6.62 0.74 16.51
CA ALA A 150 7.22 2.05 16.76
C ALA A 150 6.18 3.17 16.65
N GLN A 151 6.37 4.24 17.43
CA GLN A 151 5.53 5.43 17.36
C GLN A 151 5.56 6.03 15.95
N LYS A 152 4.44 6.62 15.52
CA LYS A 152 4.29 7.26 14.21
C LYS A 152 4.68 6.36 13.03
N GLN A 153 4.56 5.05 13.21
CA GLN A 153 4.91 4.05 12.21
C GLN A 153 6.34 4.17 11.68
N LEU A 154 7.30 4.50 12.53
CA LEU A 154 8.70 4.53 12.13
C LEU A 154 9.21 3.12 11.79
N VAL A 155 10.13 3.02 10.84
CA VAL A 155 10.75 1.75 10.43
C VAL A 155 11.69 1.19 11.49
N ARG A 156 12.14 2.03 12.44
CA ARG A 156 12.95 1.65 13.61
C ARG A 156 12.23 2.03 14.90
N ALA A 157 12.70 1.46 16.01
CA ALA A 157 12.07 1.65 17.32
C ALA A 157 12.06 3.11 17.79
N THR A 158 13.08 3.87 17.43
CA THR A 158 13.22 5.27 17.81
C THR A 158 13.41 6.18 16.59
N VAL A 159 13.18 7.48 16.79
CA VAL A 159 13.49 8.51 15.78
C VAL A 159 14.97 8.50 15.45
N ASN A 160 15.82 8.46 16.47
CA ASN A 160 17.27 8.47 16.26
C ASN A 160 17.74 7.26 15.45
N ASP A 161 17.27 6.05 15.78
CA ASP A 161 17.63 4.85 15.02
C ASP A 161 17.18 4.95 13.56
N THR A 162 16.01 5.53 13.30
CA THR A 162 15.53 5.77 11.94
C THR A 162 16.44 6.78 11.20
N CYS A 163 16.86 7.85 11.88
CA CYS A 163 17.76 8.85 11.30
C CYS A 163 19.16 8.25 11.01
N TYR A 164 19.67 7.42 11.90
CA TYR A 164 21.00 6.83 11.79
C TYR A 164 21.16 5.81 10.65
N GLU A 165 20.07 5.36 10.04
CA GLU A 165 20.13 4.53 8.82
C GLU A 165 20.87 5.27 7.68
N CYS A 166 20.75 6.59 7.65
CA CYS A 166 21.39 7.43 6.63
C CYS A 166 22.44 8.38 7.24
N HIS A 167 22.26 8.79 8.49
CA HIS A 167 23.10 9.74 9.21
C HIS A 167 23.95 9.04 10.28
N ALA A 168 24.65 7.97 9.89
CA ALA A 168 25.46 7.17 10.82
C ALA A 168 26.50 8.00 11.58
N GLU A 169 27.04 9.07 10.95
CA GLU A 169 27.99 9.98 11.54
C GLU A 169 27.44 10.79 12.73
N LYS A 170 26.10 10.81 12.91
CA LYS A 170 25.44 11.48 14.03
C LYS A 170 25.22 10.55 15.23
N ARG A 171 25.57 9.28 15.13
CA ARG A 171 25.30 8.28 16.17
C ARG A 171 26.19 8.43 17.40
N GLY A 172 27.36 9.04 17.24
CA GLY A 172 28.36 9.11 18.28
C GLY A 172 29.24 7.86 18.40
N PRO A 173 30.14 7.76 19.35
CA PRO A 173 30.39 8.79 20.36
C PRO A 173 30.96 10.09 19.75
N MET A 174 30.48 11.21 20.28
CA MET A 174 31.01 12.54 19.88
C MET A 174 32.24 12.89 20.69
N LEU A 175 33.27 13.46 20.03
CA LEU A 175 34.46 13.97 20.72
C LEU A 175 34.12 15.16 21.64
N TRP A 176 33.05 15.88 21.28
CA TRP A 176 32.55 17.03 22.01
C TRP A 176 31.05 16.94 22.10
N GLU A 177 30.50 16.94 23.29
CA GLU A 177 29.08 16.99 23.53
C GLU A 177 28.63 18.45 23.72
N HIS A 178 27.49 18.80 23.13
CA HIS A 178 26.84 20.07 23.45
C HIS A 178 26.20 19.95 24.84
N GLN A 179 26.44 20.97 25.68
CA GLN A 179 25.79 21.12 26.97
C GLN A 179 24.31 21.48 26.79
#